data_687bf8d035c4d52693859aa38333d420
#
_entry.id   687bf8d035c4d52693859aa38333d420
#
_cell.length_a   1.000
_cell.length_b   1.000
_cell.length_c   1.000
_cell.angle_alpha   90.00
_cell.angle_beta   90.00
_cell.angle_gamma   90.00
#
_symmetry.space_group_name_H-M   'P 1'
#
loop_
_entity.id
_entity.type
_entity.pdbx_description
1 polymer ?
#
loop_
_entity_poly.entity_id
_entity_poly.type
_entity_poly.pdbx_seq_one_letter_code
_entity_poly.pdbx_strand_id
1 'polypeptide(L)'
;MYSEFAYSYDILMQNVDYQKRTDYLYSLFEKFDRAPTLMLDLACGTGEFSNRFANKGVSVIGVDISYDMLSVAREKSAEQQNDILYLCQDAAELDLYGTVDGAICCLDSLNHITDYGDFCNAIARVSLFLEKDRLFIFDLNTEYKHSCVLGNNTFVIDTNDVYCVWQNEYQGNNTVEINLDFFTREDNVYLRTGESFCERAYTSAEIENALNKAGLKTEAIYEEMSQNEPCDTTQRVVYVTRKM
;
A
#
# COMPACT_ATOMS: atom_id res chain seq x y z
N MET A 1 18.95 14.69 -4.50
CA MET A 1 17.87 15.22 -5.36
C MET A 1 16.75 14.23 -5.20
N TYR A 2 15.65 14.61 -4.54
CA TYR A 2 14.49 13.73 -4.38
C TYR A 2 13.96 13.43 -5.77
N SER A 3 13.49 12.20 -6.03
CA SER A 3 12.86 11.99 -7.31
C SER A 3 11.62 12.89 -7.36
N GLU A 4 11.42 13.58 -8.46
CA GLU A 4 10.26 14.44 -8.70
C GLU A 4 8.95 13.67 -8.54
N PHE A 5 9.01 12.34 -8.70
CA PHE A 5 7.89 11.44 -8.49
C PHE A 5 7.43 11.37 -7.03
N ALA A 6 8.34 11.20 -6.05
CA ALA A 6 7.94 11.09 -4.64
C ALA A 6 7.22 12.35 -4.14
N TYR A 7 7.65 13.53 -4.62
CA TYR A 7 6.96 14.79 -4.33
C TYR A 7 5.61 14.89 -5.05
N SER A 8 5.57 14.54 -6.33
CA SER A 8 4.34 14.56 -7.13
C SER A 8 3.33 13.53 -6.65
N TYR A 9 3.78 12.40 -6.11
CA TYR A 9 2.94 11.36 -5.51
C TYR A 9 2.08 11.92 -4.36
N ASP A 10 2.70 12.63 -3.42
CA ASP A 10 1.94 13.22 -2.31
C ASP A 10 0.86 14.21 -2.79
N ILE A 11 1.13 14.94 -3.87
CA ILE A 11 0.14 15.86 -4.46
C ILE A 11 -1.03 15.06 -5.07
N LEU A 12 -0.76 13.97 -5.77
CA LEU A 12 -1.81 13.09 -6.30
C LEU A 12 -2.66 12.48 -5.19
N MET A 13 -2.02 12.17 -4.08
CA MET A 13 -2.65 11.49 -2.94
C MET A 13 -3.36 12.45 -1.97
N GLN A 14 -3.43 13.76 -2.25
CA GLN A 14 -4.13 14.75 -1.40
C GLN A 14 -5.62 14.43 -1.20
N ASN A 15 -6.24 13.70 -2.13
CA ASN A 15 -7.63 13.28 -2.00
C ASN A 15 -7.81 12.03 -1.12
N VAL A 16 -6.72 11.40 -0.66
CA VAL A 16 -6.77 10.25 0.25
C VAL A 16 -6.89 10.75 1.68
N ASP A 17 -7.99 10.43 2.33
CA ASP A 17 -8.16 10.70 3.77
C ASP A 17 -7.38 9.67 4.58
N TYR A 18 -6.08 9.87 4.71
CA TYR A 18 -5.18 8.99 5.46
C TYR A 18 -5.58 8.88 6.94
N GLN A 19 -6.14 9.95 7.54
CA GLN A 19 -6.57 9.88 8.93
C GLN A 19 -7.72 8.90 9.10
N LYS A 20 -8.75 9.03 8.28
CA LYS A 20 -9.91 8.14 8.30
C LYS A 20 -9.52 6.69 7.99
N ARG A 21 -8.59 6.48 7.05
CA ARG A 21 -8.06 5.15 6.72
C ARG A 21 -7.27 4.54 7.89
N THR A 22 -6.43 5.33 8.54
CA THR A 22 -5.71 4.88 9.74
C THR A 22 -6.66 4.51 10.88
N ASP A 23 -7.68 5.33 11.12
CA ASP A 23 -8.69 5.04 12.15
C ASP A 23 -9.48 3.75 11.83
N TYR A 24 -9.80 3.54 10.54
CA TYR A 24 -10.42 2.30 10.09
C TYR A 24 -9.53 1.08 10.34
N LEU A 25 -8.27 1.11 9.90
CA LEU A 25 -7.32 0.01 10.12
C LEU A 25 -7.09 -0.26 11.61
N TYR A 26 -6.94 0.80 12.41
CA TYR A 26 -6.79 0.69 13.86
C TYR A 26 -8.01 0.01 14.48
N SER A 27 -9.23 0.36 14.05
CA SER A 27 -10.46 -0.27 14.50
C SER A 27 -10.55 -1.77 14.15
N LEU A 28 -9.96 -2.18 13.01
CA LEU A 28 -9.89 -3.60 12.64
C LEU A 28 -8.93 -4.36 13.56
N PHE A 29 -7.77 -3.78 13.91
CA PHE A 29 -6.90 -4.38 14.92
C PHE A 29 -7.64 -4.59 16.24
N GLU A 30 -8.33 -3.55 16.76
CA GLU A 30 -9.09 -3.65 18.01
C GLU A 30 -10.25 -4.65 17.94
N LYS A 31 -10.90 -4.75 16.77
CA LYS A 31 -12.04 -5.68 16.57
C LYS A 31 -11.61 -7.15 16.61
N PHE A 32 -10.48 -7.49 16.02
CA PHE A 32 -10.05 -8.88 15.85
C PHE A 32 -8.99 -9.31 16.87
N ASP A 33 -8.31 -8.38 17.50
CA ASP A 33 -7.29 -8.65 18.52
C ASP A 33 -7.14 -7.42 19.43
N ARG A 34 -6.01 -6.76 19.36
CA ARG A 34 -5.63 -5.50 20.01
C ARG A 34 -4.78 -4.66 19.06
N ALA A 35 -4.73 -3.38 19.30
CA ALA A 35 -3.78 -2.51 18.61
C ALA A 35 -2.34 -3.02 18.80
N PRO A 36 -1.51 -3.03 17.75
CA PRO A 36 -0.13 -3.45 17.84
C PRO A 36 0.69 -2.47 18.71
N THR A 37 1.75 -2.96 19.31
CA THR A 37 2.76 -2.13 19.99
C THR A 37 3.96 -1.88 19.10
N LEU A 38 4.32 -2.85 18.26
CA LEU A 38 5.33 -2.75 17.21
C LEU A 38 4.75 -3.25 15.89
N MET A 39 4.63 -2.37 14.91
CA MET A 39 3.98 -2.66 13.63
C MET A 39 4.95 -2.56 12.46
N LEU A 40 4.79 -3.47 11.49
CA LEU A 40 5.36 -3.34 10.15
C LEU A 40 4.39 -2.58 9.25
N ASP A 41 4.86 -1.52 8.62
CA ASP A 41 4.19 -0.83 7.50
C ASP A 41 4.96 -1.19 6.22
N LEU A 42 4.46 -2.21 5.50
CA LEU A 42 5.09 -2.75 4.28
C LEU A 42 4.67 -1.92 3.07
N ALA A 43 5.65 -1.55 2.24
CA ALA A 43 5.50 -0.59 1.14
C ALA A 43 4.93 0.75 1.65
N CYS A 44 5.59 1.31 2.65
CA CYS A 44 5.12 2.47 3.41
C CYS A 44 5.15 3.80 2.62
N GLY A 45 5.79 3.83 1.44
CA GLY A 45 5.92 5.01 0.58
C GLY A 45 6.51 6.20 1.34
N THR A 46 5.83 7.33 1.30
CA THR A 46 6.21 8.58 2.00
C THR A 46 5.84 8.59 3.50
N GLY A 47 5.48 7.44 4.08
CA GLY A 47 5.30 7.25 5.53
C GLY A 47 4.03 7.83 6.13
N GLU A 48 2.98 8.04 5.32
CA GLU A 48 1.73 8.65 5.77
C GLU A 48 1.00 7.80 6.83
N PHE A 49 0.90 6.48 6.62
CA PHE A 49 0.35 5.58 7.64
C PHE A 49 1.31 5.42 8.81
N SER A 50 2.60 5.24 8.54
CA SER A 50 3.63 5.09 9.57
C SER A 50 3.57 6.21 10.61
N ASN A 51 3.52 7.47 10.17
CA ASN A 51 3.45 8.62 11.08
C ASN A 51 2.14 8.65 11.87
N ARG A 52 1.00 8.34 11.26
CA ARG A 52 -0.29 8.35 11.96
C ARG A 52 -0.40 7.24 13.00
N PHE A 53 0.14 6.07 12.74
CA PHE A 53 0.22 5.00 13.74
C PHE A 53 1.19 5.38 14.87
N ALA A 54 2.34 5.99 14.55
CA ALA A 54 3.26 6.50 15.57
C ALA A 54 2.59 7.55 16.47
N ASN A 55 1.80 8.46 15.90
CA ASN A 55 1.01 9.44 16.65
C ASN A 55 -0.07 8.82 17.55
N LYS A 56 -0.46 7.56 17.30
CA LYS A 56 -1.33 6.77 18.19
C LYS A 56 -0.55 5.97 19.25
N GLY A 57 0.77 6.13 19.29
CA GLY A 57 1.65 5.46 20.26
C GLY A 57 2.12 4.07 19.84
N VAL A 58 1.99 3.71 18.57
CA VAL A 58 2.50 2.46 17.99
C VAL A 58 3.94 2.68 17.53
N SER A 59 4.88 1.83 17.93
CA SER A 59 6.22 1.80 17.32
C SER A 59 6.10 1.22 15.90
N VAL A 60 6.76 1.84 14.90
CA VAL A 60 6.60 1.45 13.50
C VAL A 60 7.96 1.16 12.87
N ILE A 61 8.00 0.09 12.08
CA ILE A 61 9.04 -0.19 11.10
C ILE A 61 8.41 0.00 9.72
N GLY A 62 8.83 1.04 9.00
CA GLY A 62 8.42 1.29 7.62
C GLY A 62 9.40 0.65 6.64
N VAL A 63 8.87 -0.09 5.68
CA VAL A 63 9.68 -0.73 4.63
C VAL A 63 9.17 -0.31 3.27
N ASP A 64 10.07 0.12 2.40
CA ASP A 64 9.76 0.42 1.00
C ASP A 64 10.97 0.12 0.12
N ILE A 65 10.73 -0.23 -1.14
CA ILE A 65 11.80 -0.47 -2.12
C ILE A 65 12.43 0.83 -2.60
N SER A 66 11.68 1.94 -2.56
CA SER A 66 12.12 3.24 -3.07
C SER A 66 12.86 4.04 -2.00
N TYR A 67 14.15 4.26 -2.23
CA TYR A 67 14.95 5.14 -1.38
C TYR A 67 14.41 6.57 -1.34
N ASP A 68 13.90 7.07 -2.46
CA ASP A 68 13.37 8.43 -2.57
C ASP A 68 12.10 8.60 -1.74
N MET A 69 11.17 7.63 -1.78
CA MET A 69 9.99 7.60 -0.91
C MET A 69 10.39 7.63 0.56
N LEU A 70 11.36 6.78 0.95
CA LEU A 70 11.85 6.73 2.32
C LEU A 70 12.57 8.00 2.76
N SER A 71 13.18 8.75 1.83
CA SER A 71 13.76 10.04 2.16
C SER A 71 12.69 11.04 2.58
N VAL A 72 11.60 11.11 1.83
CA VAL A 72 10.43 11.94 2.18
C VAL A 72 9.79 11.46 3.49
N ALA A 73 9.67 10.13 3.68
CA ALA A 73 9.13 9.56 4.92
C ALA A 73 9.93 9.98 6.16
N ARG A 74 11.27 9.93 6.07
CA ARG A 74 12.16 10.36 7.18
C ARG A 74 12.01 11.84 7.49
N GLU A 75 11.90 12.71 6.49
CA GLU A 75 11.69 14.14 6.68
C GLU A 75 10.36 14.40 7.40
N LYS A 76 9.26 13.82 6.91
CA LYS A 76 7.94 13.94 7.56
C LYS A 76 7.95 13.45 9.01
N SER A 77 8.65 12.34 9.28
CA SER A 77 8.75 11.81 10.65
C SER A 77 9.57 12.71 11.55
N ALA A 78 10.67 13.29 11.05
CA ALA A 78 11.47 14.26 11.80
C ALA A 78 10.67 15.52 12.14
N GLU A 79 9.88 16.05 11.20
CA GLU A 79 9.00 17.19 11.43
C GLU A 79 7.94 16.92 12.50
N GLN A 80 7.40 15.69 12.54
CA GLN A 80 6.41 15.25 13.52
C GLN A 80 7.02 14.72 14.82
N GLN A 81 8.36 14.68 14.93
CA GLN A 81 9.10 14.14 16.07
C GLN A 81 8.79 12.66 16.35
N ASN A 82 8.48 11.89 15.33
CA ASN A 82 8.27 10.45 15.39
C ASN A 82 9.59 9.70 15.17
N ASP A 83 9.88 8.73 16.03
CA ASP A 83 11.03 7.83 15.90
C ASP A 83 10.60 6.56 15.16
N ILE A 84 10.71 6.58 13.84
CA ILE A 84 10.31 5.48 12.96
C ILE A 84 11.55 4.92 12.27
N LEU A 85 11.72 3.59 12.35
CA LEU A 85 12.77 2.89 11.61
C LEU A 85 12.32 2.66 10.17
N TYR A 86 13.02 3.28 9.21
CA TYR A 86 12.79 3.05 7.78
C TYR A 86 13.88 2.20 7.14
N LEU A 87 13.49 1.11 6.47
CA LEU A 87 14.36 0.15 5.79
C LEU A 87 14.06 0.13 4.29
N CYS A 88 15.10 0.26 3.47
CA CYS A 88 14.98 0.16 2.02
C CYS A 88 15.15 -1.31 1.62
N GLN A 89 14.05 -2.02 1.39
CA GLN A 89 14.03 -3.46 1.08
C GLN A 89 12.88 -3.78 0.11
N ASP A 90 13.09 -4.81 -0.71
CA ASP A 90 12.02 -5.43 -1.47
C ASP A 90 11.12 -6.26 -0.53
N ALA A 91 9.80 -6.13 -0.70
CA ALA A 91 8.82 -6.87 0.09
C ALA A 91 9.00 -8.40 -0.02
N ALA A 92 9.39 -8.90 -1.20
CA ALA A 92 9.63 -10.33 -1.45
C ALA A 92 10.91 -10.85 -0.76
N GLU A 93 11.80 -9.95 -0.37
CA GLU A 93 13.08 -10.23 0.30
C GLU A 93 13.13 -9.64 1.73
N LEU A 94 12.00 -9.23 2.29
CA LEU A 94 11.91 -8.62 3.61
C LEU A 94 12.72 -9.40 4.65
N ASP A 95 13.58 -8.71 5.39
CA ASP A 95 14.39 -9.25 6.48
C ASP A 95 14.44 -8.28 7.67
N LEU A 96 13.95 -8.72 8.82
CA LEU A 96 13.91 -7.94 10.05
C LEU A 96 14.74 -8.61 11.13
N TYR A 97 15.27 -7.82 12.06
CA TYR A 97 16.05 -8.35 13.19
C TYR A 97 15.21 -9.04 14.28
N GLY A 98 13.89 -8.89 14.23
CA GLY A 98 12.97 -9.45 15.22
C GLY A 98 11.55 -9.53 14.67
N THR A 99 10.61 -9.92 15.53
CA THR A 99 9.20 -10.03 15.17
C THR A 99 8.44 -8.74 15.47
N VAL A 100 7.32 -8.57 14.78
CA VAL A 100 6.34 -7.50 14.98
C VAL A 100 5.01 -8.10 15.46
N ASP A 101 4.23 -7.32 16.21
CA ASP A 101 2.93 -7.77 16.72
C ASP A 101 1.73 -7.21 15.92
N GLY A 102 2.00 -6.68 14.72
CA GLY A 102 1.03 -6.30 13.72
C GLY A 102 1.71 -5.92 12.42
N ALA A 103 1.02 -6.08 11.30
CA ALA A 103 1.51 -5.64 9.99
C ALA A 103 0.38 -5.03 9.16
N ILE A 104 0.71 -4.03 8.35
CA ILE A 104 -0.16 -3.48 7.31
C ILE A 104 0.57 -3.42 5.98
N CYS A 105 -0.21 -3.47 4.87
CA CYS A 105 0.23 -3.09 3.54
C CYS A 105 -0.96 -2.45 2.82
N CYS A 106 -0.90 -1.16 2.54
CA CYS A 106 -2.05 -0.36 2.19
C CYS A 106 -1.93 0.29 0.81
N LEU A 107 -3.07 0.74 0.28
CA LEU A 107 -3.17 1.46 -1.00
C LEU A 107 -2.62 0.62 -2.16
N ASP A 108 -3.17 -0.60 -2.32
CA ASP A 108 -2.88 -1.51 -3.44
C ASP A 108 -1.40 -1.86 -3.65
N SER A 109 -0.52 -1.56 -2.69
CA SER A 109 0.92 -1.75 -2.85
C SER A 109 1.31 -3.18 -3.25
N LEU A 110 0.58 -4.20 -2.80
CA LEU A 110 0.82 -5.59 -3.23
C LEU A 110 0.43 -5.85 -4.69
N ASN A 111 -0.41 -5.02 -5.32
CA ASN A 111 -0.73 -5.13 -6.75
C ASN A 111 0.45 -4.73 -7.65
N HIS A 112 1.39 -3.91 -7.15
CA HIS A 112 2.62 -3.56 -7.86
C HIS A 112 3.58 -4.76 -8.02
N ILE A 113 3.44 -5.79 -7.18
CA ILE A 113 4.19 -7.05 -7.32
C ILE A 113 3.46 -7.90 -8.37
N THR A 114 3.89 -7.85 -9.63
CA THR A 114 3.18 -8.50 -10.74
C THR A 114 3.55 -9.97 -10.92
N ASP A 115 4.71 -10.41 -10.45
CA ASP A 115 5.07 -11.83 -10.39
C ASP A 115 4.39 -12.54 -9.22
N TYR A 116 3.70 -13.64 -9.49
CA TYR A 116 2.98 -14.38 -8.45
C TYR A 116 3.91 -15.05 -7.43
N GLY A 117 5.11 -15.45 -7.84
CA GLY A 117 6.12 -16.02 -6.95
C GLY A 117 6.59 -14.98 -5.92
N ASP A 118 6.89 -13.77 -6.38
CA ASP A 118 7.29 -12.65 -5.52
C ASP A 118 6.14 -12.18 -4.61
N PHE A 119 4.89 -12.17 -5.11
CA PHE A 119 3.72 -11.94 -4.28
C PHE A 119 3.62 -12.98 -3.15
N CYS A 120 3.76 -14.26 -3.46
CA CYS A 120 3.77 -15.32 -2.44
C CYS A 120 4.93 -15.14 -1.45
N ASN A 121 6.12 -14.76 -1.94
CA ASN A 121 7.29 -14.50 -1.10
C ASN A 121 7.04 -13.34 -0.15
N ALA A 122 6.50 -12.21 -0.63
CA ALA A 122 6.17 -11.05 0.21
C ALA A 122 5.20 -11.43 1.35
N ILE A 123 4.14 -12.16 1.04
CA ILE A 123 3.20 -12.67 2.05
C ILE A 123 3.89 -13.61 3.06
N ALA A 124 4.75 -14.51 2.56
CA ALA A 124 5.49 -15.45 3.42
C ALA A 124 6.50 -14.74 4.33
N ARG A 125 7.16 -13.69 3.81
CA ARG A 125 8.10 -12.87 4.58
C ARG A 125 7.41 -12.07 5.67
N VAL A 126 6.27 -11.45 5.40
CA VAL A 126 5.46 -10.81 6.46
C VAL A 126 5.10 -11.83 7.53
N SER A 127 4.60 -12.99 7.13
CA SER A 127 4.26 -14.05 8.08
C SER A 127 5.46 -14.52 8.90
N LEU A 128 6.66 -14.62 8.31
CA LEU A 128 7.87 -15.03 9.03
C LEU A 128 8.15 -14.12 10.23
N PHE A 129 8.03 -12.81 10.04
CA PHE A 129 8.33 -11.81 11.06
C PHE A 129 7.13 -11.39 11.93
N LEU A 130 5.90 -11.80 11.57
CA LEU A 130 4.73 -11.57 12.38
C LEU A 130 4.70 -12.55 13.56
N GLU A 131 4.39 -12.10 14.76
CA GLU A 131 4.20 -12.97 15.91
C GLU A 131 2.97 -13.87 15.73
N LYS A 132 3.01 -15.04 16.37
CA LYS A 132 1.89 -15.98 16.35
C LYS A 132 0.62 -15.32 16.91
N ASP A 133 -0.53 -15.66 16.33
CA ASP A 133 -1.86 -15.14 16.65
C ASP A 133 -2.05 -13.65 16.35
N ARG A 134 -1.09 -12.98 15.67
CA ARG A 134 -1.15 -11.57 15.30
C ARG A 134 -1.68 -11.34 13.89
N LEU A 135 -2.07 -10.10 13.62
CA LEU A 135 -2.76 -9.72 12.39
C LEU A 135 -1.84 -9.09 11.36
N PHE A 136 -2.04 -9.51 10.12
CA PHE A 136 -1.62 -8.78 8.93
C PHE A 136 -2.87 -8.29 8.20
N ILE A 137 -2.98 -6.97 8.03
CA ILE A 137 -4.10 -6.31 7.34
C ILE A 137 -3.56 -5.65 6.08
N PHE A 138 -4.12 -5.98 4.94
CA PHE A 138 -3.71 -5.41 3.66
C PHE A 138 -4.90 -5.18 2.74
N ASP A 139 -4.75 -4.28 1.78
CA ASP A 139 -5.75 -4.07 0.74
C ASP A 139 -5.22 -4.44 -0.65
N LEU A 140 -6.14 -4.76 -1.54
CA LEU A 140 -5.88 -5.07 -2.94
C LEU A 140 -6.95 -4.48 -3.84
N ASN A 141 -6.54 -3.96 -4.98
CA ASN A 141 -7.40 -3.71 -6.11
C ASN A 141 -7.92 -5.04 -6.67
N THR A 142 -9.20 -5.07 -7.02
CA THR A 142 -9.86 -6.28 -7.52
C THR A 142 -9.69 -6.45 -9.03
N GLU A 143 -9.98 -7.66 -9.53
CA GLU A 143 -10.07 -7.95 -10.96
C GLU A 143 -11.09 -7.03 -11.65
N TYR A 144 -12.21 -6.72 -10.99
CA TYR A 144 -13.21 -5.78 -11.49
C TYR A 144 -12.63 -4.37 -11.68
N LYS A 145 -11.88 -3.87 -10.70
CA LYS A 145 -11.24 -2.55 -10.82
C LYS A 145 -10.26 -2.51 -11.99
N HIS A 146 -9.41 -3.53 -12.14
CA HIS A 146 -8.42 -3.58 -13.21
C HIS A 146 -9.06 -3.69 -14.59
N SER A 147 -10.04 -4.55 -14.76
CA SER A 147 -10.66 -4.80 -16.08
C SER A 147 -11.71 -3.77 -16.48
N CYS A 148 -12.54 -3.30 -15.51
CA CYS A 148 -13.71 -2.50 -15.81
C CYS A 148 -13.54 -1.00 -15.48
N VAL A 149 -12.73 -0.67 -14.47
CA VAL A 149 -12.57 0.72 -14.02
C VAL A 149 -11.29 1.33 -14.56
N LEU A 150 -10.14 0.69 -14.32
CA LEU A 150 -8.87 1.14 -14.88
C LEU A 150 -8.83 0.81 -16.38
N GLY A 151 -8.86 -0.48 -16.73
CA GLY A 151 -8.96 -0.98 -18.08
C GLY A 151 -8.08 -0.19 -19.06
N ASN A 152 -8.70 0.34 -20.14
CA ASN A 152 -8.08 1.25 -21.11
C ASN A 152 -8.55 2.71 -20.93
N ASN A 153 -8.86 3.09 -19.70
CA ASN A 153 -9.36 4.42 -19.35
C ASN A 153 -8.21 5.42 -19.15
N THR A 154 -8.55 6.69 -19.36
CA THR A 154 -7.68 7.82 -19.05
C THR A 154 -8.35 8.69 -17.99
N PHE A 155 -7.61 9.04 -16.96
CA PHE A 155 -8.03 9.96 -15.92
C PHE A 155 -7.18 11.23 -15.97
N VAL A 156 -7.76 12.35 -15.58
CA VAL A 156 -7.05 13.61 -15.46
C VAL A 156 -7.23 14.14 -14.05
N ILE A 157 -6.12 14.48 -13.41
CA ILE A 157 -6.10 15.13 -12.11
C ILE A 157 -5.56 16.53 -12.33
N ASP A 158 -6.39 17.53 -12.04
CA ASP A 158 -6.06 18.93 -12.21
C ASP A 158 -6.07 19.61 -10.84
N THR A 159 -4.91 20.05 -10.40
CA THR A 159 -4.71 20.81 -9.18
C THR A 159 -4.06 22.17 -9.50
N ASN A 160 -3.92 23.05 -8.51
CA ASN A 160 -3.26 24.35 -8.74
C ASN A 160 -1.81 24.22 -9.20
N ASP A 161 -1.10 23.16 -8.78
CA ASP A 161 0.34 23.01 -8.93
C ASP A 161 0.73 21.88 -9.89
N VAL A 162 -0.14 20.88 -10.06
CA VAL A 162 0.13 19.70 -10.89
C VAL A 162 -1.08 19.37 -11.76
N TYR A 163 -0.84 19.17 -13.04
CA TYR A 163 -1.75 18.55 -13.97
C TYR A 163 -1.22 17.15 -14.32
N CYS A 164 -1.97 16.11 -13.99
CA CYS A 164 -1.57 14.73 -14.26
C CYS A 164 -2.53 14.08 -15.25
N VAL A 165 -1.96 13.47 -16.28
CA VAL A 165 -2.68 12.58 -17.20
C VAL A 165 -2.31 11.15 -16.83
N TRP A 166 -3.29 10.39 -16.36
CA TRP A 166 -3.17 8.99 -15.96
C TRP A 166 -3.83 8.11 -17.02
N GLN A 167 -3.00 7.47 -17.83
CA GLN A 167 -3.44 6.57 -18.90
C GLN A 167 -3.20 5.13 -18.49
N ASN A 168 -4.19 4.26 -18.73
CA ASN A 168 -4.10 2.84 -18.44
C ASN A 168 -4.23 2.03 -19.73
N GLU A 169 -3.45 0.96 -19.80
CA GLU A 169 -3.55 -0.04 -20.87
C GLU A 169 -3.70 -1.44 -20.24
N TYR A 170 -4.83 -2.09 -20.54
CA TYR A 170 -5.09 -3.45 -20.05
C TYR A 170 -4.29 -4.46 -20.86
N GLN A 171 -3.33 -5.11 -20.21
CA GLN A 171 -2.39 -6.06 -20.83
C GLN A 171 -2.92 -7.52 -20.84
N GLY A 172 -4.13 -7.77 -20.31
CA GLY A 172 -4.65 -9.11 -20.06
C GLY A 172 -4.16 -9.70 -18.73
N ASN A 173 -4.66 -10.87 -18.38
CA ASN A 173 -4.31 -11.58 -17.13
C ASN A 173 -4.41 -10.69 -15.88
N ASN A 174 -5.44 -9.85 -15.81
CA ASN A 174 -5.69 -8.89 -14.73
C ASN A 174 -4.55 -7.88 -14.49
N THR A 175 -3.69 -7.65 -15.49
CA THR A 175 -2.59 -6.69 -15.45
C THR A 175 -2.96 -5.43 -16.20
N VAL A 176 -2.68 -4.27 -15.59
CA VAL A 176 -2.83 -2.95 -16.19
C VAL A 176 -1.47 -2.26 -16.18
N GLU A 177 -1.05 -1.75 -17.32
CA GLU A 177 0.06 -0.81 -17.41
C GLU A 177 -0.48 0.59 -17.15
N ILE A 178 0.13 1.29 -16.21
CA ILE A 178 -0.23 2.62 -15.76
C ILE A 178 0.86 3.59 -16.21
N ASN A 179 0.48 4.59 -16.99
CA ASN A 179 1.34 5.65 -17.49
C ASN A 179 0.87 6.97 -16.90
N LEU A 180 1.72 7.64 -16.14
CA LEU A 180 1.47 8.92 -15.50
C LEU A 180 2.35 9.99 -16.14
N ASP A 181 1.72 11.00 -16.74
CA ASP A 181 2.39 12.21 -17.21
C ASP A 181 2.05 13.37 -16.26
N PHE A 182 3.04 13.87 -15.56
CA PHE A 182 2.91 15.01 -14.66
C PHE A 182 3.38 16.28 -15.36
N PHE A 183 2.64 17.33 -15.20
CA PHE A 183 3.01 18.69 -15.60
C PHE A 183 2.99 19.54 -14.33
N THR A 184 4.16 19.70 -13.72
CA THR A 184 4.33 20.48 -12.47
C THR A 184 4.62 21.93 -12.82
N ARG A 185 3.87 22.84 -12.23
CA ARG A 185 4.03 24.28 -12.47
C ARG A 185 5.25 24.81 -11.73
N GLU A 186 6.16 25.44 -12.50
CA GLU A 186 7.28 26.20 -11.96
C GLU A 186 7.24 27.61 -12.56
N ASP A 187 6.88 28.58 -11.77
CA ASP A 187 6.70 29.98 -12.22
C ASP A 187 5.78 30.11 -13.44
N ASN A 188 6.36 30.33 -14.64
CA ASN A 188 5.67 30.51 -15.91
C ASN A 188 5.80 29.35 -16.89
N VAL A 189 6.34 28.21 -16.45
CA VAL A 189 6.51 27.02 -17.26
C VAL A 189 5.92 25.80 -16.56
N TYR A 190 5.75 24.72 -17.33
CA TYR A 190 5.41 23.42 -16.79
C TYR A 190 6.56 22.45 -17.07
N LEU A 191 7.05 21.80 -16.03
CA LEU A 191 7.98 20.69 -16.18
C LEU A 191 7.17 19.43 -16.38
N ARG A 192 7.49 18.65 -17.43
CA ARG A 192 6.90 17.34 -17.66
C ARG A 192 7.83 16.27 -17.10
N THR A 193 7.26 15.43 -16.24
CA THR A 193 7.87 14.18 -15.79
C THR A 193 6.91 13.04 -16.04
N GLY A 194 7.38 11.81 -16.06
CA GLY A 194 6.53 10.66 -16.32
C GLY A 194 6.99 9.44 -15.56
N GLU A 195 6.02 8.60 -15.19
CA GLU A 195 6.23 7.30 -14.57
C GLU A 195 5.41 6.24 -15.31
N SER A 196 5.96 5.04 -15.41
CA SER A 196 5.27 3.90 -15.99
C SER A 196 5.54 2.67 -15.15
N PHE A 197 4.48 1.96 -14.78
CA PHE A 197 4.57 0.72 -14.01
C PHE A 197 3.36 -0.17 -14.32
N CYS A 198 3.43 -1.42 -13.90
CA CYS A 198 2.33 -2.37 -14.02
C CYS A 198 1.77 -2.71 -12.64
N GLU A 199 0.46 -2.92 -12.59
CA GLU A 199 -0.23 -3.54 -11.48
C GLU A 199 -0.94 -4.80 -11.94
N ARG A 200 -0.99 -5.80 -11.06
CA ARG A 200 -1.74 -7.03 -11.28
C ARG A 200 -2.76 -7.24 -10.18
N ALA A 201 -4.03 -7.46 -10.56
CA ALA A 201 -5.02 -7.97 -9.62
C ALA A 201 -4.94 -9.49 -9.54
N TYR A 202 -4.92 -9.99 -8.31
CA TYR A 202 -4.89 -11.40 -8.01
C TYR A 202 -6.31 -11.92 -7.79
N THR A 203 -6.57 -13.14 -8.27
CA THR A 203 -7.83 -13.83 -7.99
C THR A 203 -7.92 -14.20 -6.51
N SER A 204 -9.13 -14.33 -5.98
CA SER A 204 -9.33 -14.81 -4.60
C SER A 204 -8.65 -16.15 -4.33
N ALA A 205 -8.60 -17.05 -5.33
CA ALA A 205 -7.93 -18.35 -5.20
C ALA A 205 -6.40 -18.21 -5.10
N GLU A 206 -5.78 -17.29 -5.85
CA GLU A 206 -4.34 -17.00 -5.75
C GLU A 206 -4.00 -16.42 -4.37
N ILE A 207 -4.81 -15.45 -3.88
CA ILE A 207 -4.60 -14.81 -2.58
C ILE A 207 -4.71 -15.87 -1.46
N GLU A 208 -5.80 -16.63 -1.43
CA GLU A 208 -5.99 -17.69 -0.41
C GLU A 208 -4.90 -18.75 -0.44
N ASN A 209 -4.42 -19.14 -1.63
CA ASN A 209 -3.31 -20.07 -1.74
C ASN A 209 -2.00 -19.49 -1.18
N ALA A 210 -1.70 -18.21 -1.43
CA ALA A 210 -0.52 -17.55 -0.88
C ALA A 210 -0.60 -17.44 0.65
N LEU A 211 -1.76 -17.02 1.19
CA LEU A 211 -2.00 -16.93 2.63
C LEU A 211 -1.85 -18.28 3.33
N ASN A 212 -2.51 -19.32 2.79
CA ASN A 212 -2.44 -20.67 3.37
C ASN A 212 -1.02 -21.22 3.39
N LYS A 213 -0.23 -21.03 2.30
CA LYS A 213 1.18 -21.43 2.25
C LYS A 213 2.04 -20.70 3.28
N ALA A 214 1.71 -19.43 3.55
CA ALA A 214 2.40 -18.62 4.54
C ALA A 214 1.94 -18.89 5.99
N GLY A 215 0.95 -19.77 6.22
CA GLY A 215 0.38 -20.03 7.54
C GLY A 215 -0.45 -18.84 8.07
N LEU A 216 -1.03 -18.05 7.18
CA LEU A 216 -1.96 -16.98 7.49
C LEU A 216 -3.40 -17.47 7.22
N LYS A 217 -4.28 -17.21 8.17
CA LYS A 217 -5.71 -17.54 8.05
C LYS A 217 -6.50 -16.25 7.83
N THR A 218 -7.36 -16.23 6.82
CA THR A 218 -8.31 -15.13 6.61
C THR A 218 -9.37 -15.13 7.71
N GLU A 219 -9.45 -14.04 8.46
CA GLU A 219 -10.49 -13.79 9.48
C GLU A 219 -11.68 -13.04 8.90
N ALA A 220 -11.42 -12.10 7.98
CA ALA A 220 -12.46 -11.33 7.29
C ALA A 220 -11.94 -10.75 5.97
N ILE A 221 -12.86 -10.50 5.05
CA ILE A 221 -12.64 -9.72 3.83
C ILE A 221 -13.73 -8.65 3.79
N TYR A 222 -13.34 -7.40 3.65
CA TYR A 222 -14.25 -6.27 3.62
C TYR A 222 -14.11 -5.45 2.34
N GLU A 223 -15.18 -4.82 1.92
CA GLU A 223 -15.11 -3.71 1.01
C GLU A 223 -14.35 -2.54 1.67
N GLU A 224 -13.53 -1.85 0.91
CA GLU A 224 -12.69 -0.76 1.42
C GLU A 224 -13.48 0.26 2.25
N MET A 225 -12.89 0.67 3.38
CA MET A 225 -13.46 1.66 4.31
C MET A 225 -14.84 1.29 4.87
N SER A 226 -15.20 0.01 4.84
CA SER A 226 -16.45 -0.51 5.38
C SER A 226 -16.22 -1.82 6.15
N GLN A 227 -17.30 -2.39 6.68
CA GLN A 227 -17.33 -3.76 7.23
C GLN A 227 -18.35 -4.61 6.47
N ASN A 228 -18.70 -4.20 5.27
CA ASN A 228 -19.56 -4.98 4.39
C ASN A 228 -18.73 -6.05 3.67
N GLU A 229 -19.37 -7.16 3.35
CA GLU A 229 -18.77 -8.16 2.46
C GLU A 229 -18.62 -7.58 1.05
N PRO A 230 -17.51 -7.92 0.34
CA PRO A 230 -17.34 -7.49 -1.04
C PRO A 230 -18.43 -8.07 -1.96
N CYS A 231 -18.75 -7.33 -3.01
CA CYS A 231 -19.61 -7.76 -4.10
C CYS A 231 -18.85 -7.78 -5.44
N ASP A 232 -19.51 -8.23 -6.51
CA ASP A 232 -18.89 -8.37 -7.85
C ASP A 232 -18.37 -7.06 -8.44
N THR A 233 -18.80 -5.91 -7.93
CA THR A 233 -18.36 -4.57 -8.38
C THR A 233 -17.48 -3.84 -7.37
N THR A 234 -17.09 -4.50 -6.30
CA THR A 234 -16.15 -3.95 -5.32
C THR A 234 -14.82 -3.68 -5.99
N GLN A 235 -14.31 -2.46 -5.86
CA GLN A 235 -13.09 -2.03 -6.52
C GLN A 235 -11.81 -2.34 -5.71
N ARG A 236 -11.92 -2.31 -4.37
CA ARG A 236 -10.81 -2.60 -3.46
C ARG A 236 -11.33 -3.39 -2.27
N VAL A 237 -10.58 -4.41 -1.90
CA VAL A 237 -10.89 -5.29 -0.77
C VAL A 237 -9.82 -5.17 0.30
N VAL A 238 -10.24 -5.29 1.56
CA VAL A 238 -9.35 -5.31 2.73
C VAL A 238 -9.38 -6.70 3.34
N TYR A 239 -8.23 -7.34 3.38
CA TYR A 239 -8.03 -8.63 4.03
C TYR A 239 -7.56 -8.42 5.48
N VAL A 240 -8.24 -9.05 6.41
CA VAL A 240 -7.79 -9.21 7.80
C VAL A 240 -7.34 -10.64 7.97
N THR A 241 -6.05 -10.86 8.15
CA THR A 241 -5.47 -12.20 8.25
C THR A 241 -4.74 -12.38 9.58
N ARG A 242 -4.70 -13.63 10.07
CA ARG A 242 -4.06 -14.00 11.33
C ARG A 242 -2.99 -15.05 11.12
N LYS A 243 -1.83 -14.87 11.74
CA LYS A 243 -0.79 -15.91 11.77
C LYS A 243 -1.20 -17.04 12.70
N MET A 244 -1.11 -18.27 12.21
CA MET A 244 -1.47 -19.49 12.92
C MET A 244 -0.30 -20.07 13.72
#